data_c3b3df77feecb89d953a6c27341ef3d1
#
_entry.id   c3b3df77feecb89d953a6c27341ef3d1
#
_cell.length_a   1.000
_cell.length_b   1.000
_cell.length_c   1.000
_cell.angle_alpha   90.00
_cell.angle_beta   90.00
_cell.angle_gamma   90.00
#
_symmetry.space_group_name_H-M   'P 1'
#
loop_
_entity.id
_entity.type
_entity.pdbx_description
1 polymer ?
#
loop_
_entity_poly.entity_id
_entity_poly.type
_entity_poly.pdbx_seq_one_letter_code
_entity_poly.pdbx_strand_id
1 'polypeptide(L)'
;MLDNQIINIRSEVDNWLQSFNEAISQQKNKDESIKILSNLFFEDSHWRDILALTWKIQTVSGKSKVIENLYNKIMDVSAKSFQIDQQRTLPREVIRAGKNVIEVILRFKTKFGNCEGVVRLFEDQEKKGSFKAWSLLTALGDLSSSDKKNIEQYQNILEGPNWLDKRNEDRLYKNREPEVIVVGSGQAGLSIAARLKQQNIDTLIVDKNERIGDNWRNRYHSLKLHNQTHVNHLPYMPFPSTWPTYIPKDKLAGWFEYYVESMELNAWTNTKFIGAEYYENKKHWKVKLKLSDGTIKIMKPKHIVMAVGVSSVPNRTKIPGIDDYKGEVIHSADYDNGKHYNGKNVLVYGTGTSAHDVAQDLYVHGANVKIVQRSPSMVVNVEPSAQLPYQLYSEGPNTDDCDLITISTPLQLSLIHISEPTRHDQ
;
A
#
# COMPACT_ATOMS: atom_id res chain seq x y z
N MET A 1 -29.38 -8.15 -24.19
CA MET A 1 -29.30 -8.88 -22.90
C MET A 1 -28.32 -8.19 -21.93
N LEU A 2 -27.12 -7.84 -22.33
CA LEU A 2 -26.16 -7.12 -21.47
C LEU A 2 -26.67 -5.76 -20.96
N ASP A 3 -27.32 -4.95 -21.82
CA ASP A 3 -27.85 -3.64 -21.43
C ASP A 3 -28.95 -3.73 -20.37
N ASN A 4 -29.83 -4.74 -20.47
CA ASN A 4 -30.90 -4.95 -19.49
C ASN A 4 -30.36 -5.43 -18.13
N GLN A 5 -29.27 -6.19 -18.12
CA GLN A 5 -28.62 -6.66 -16.90
C GLN A 5 -27.90 -5.52 -16.17
N ILE A 6 -27.21 -4.64 -16.92
CA ILE A 6 -26.55 -3.44 -16.37
C ILE A 6 -27.58 -2.46 -15.79
N ILE A 7 -28.72 -2.27 -16.46
CA ILE A 7 -29.81 -1.41 -15.98
C ILE A 7 -30.40 -1.95 -14.67
N ASN A 8 -30.56 -3.27 -14.55
CA ASN A 8 -31.07 -3.88 -13.33
C ASN A 8 -30.10 -3.72 -12.15
N ILE A 9 -28.81 -4.01 -12.34
CA ILE A 9 -27.76 -3.85 -11.31
C ILE A 9 -27.72 -2.42 -10.78
N ARG A 10 -27.78 -1.44 -11.67
CA ARG A 10 -27.76 -0.01 -11.29
C ARG A 10 -28.96 0.37 -10.45
N SER A 11 -30.15 -0.11 -10.83
CA SER A 11 -31.38 0.15 -10.07
C SER A 11 -31.32 -0.39 -8.65
N GLU A 12 -30.77 -1.61 -8.47
CA GLU A 12 -30.64 -2.20 -7.14
C GLU A 12 -29.64 -1.45 -6.26
N VAL A 13 -28.54 -0.99 -6.84
CA VAL A 13 -27.56 -0.15 -6.15
C VAL A 13 -28.16 1.20 -5.75
N ASP A 14 -28.90 1.85 -6.65
CA ASP A 14 -29.54 3.15 -6.38
C ASP A 14 -30.58 3.02 -5.28
N ASN A 15 -31.36 1.94 -5.24
CA ASN A 15 -32.33 1.65 -4.17
C ASN A 15 -31.66 1.47 -2.81
N TRP A 16 -30.54 0.73 -2.77
CA TRP A 16 -29.76 0.55 -1.56
C TRP A 16 -29.18 1.89 -1.07
N LEU A 17 -28.58 2.67 -1.97
CA LEU A 17 -28.01 3.99 -1.68
C LEU A 17 -29.06 5.00 -1.21
N GLN A 18 -30.25 4.99 -1.81
CA GLN A 18 -31.36 5.83 -1.37
C GLN A 18 -31.73 5.53 0.08
N SER A 19 -31.94 4.26 0.41
CA SER A 19 -32.26 3.81 1.77
C SER A 19 -31.12 4.12 2.76
N PHE A 20 -29.87 3.95 2.34
CA PHE A 20 -28.70 4.26 3.15
C PHE A 20 -28.62 5.77 3.46
N ASN A 21 -28.75 6.63 2.43
CA ASN A 21 -28.74 8.08 2.61
C ASN A 21 -29.93 8.57 3.46
N GLU A 22 -31.08 7.93 3.33
CA GLU A 22 -32.24 8.21 4.19
C GLU A 22 -31.94 7.86 5.65
N ALA A 23 -31.35 6.72 5.91
CA ALA A 23 -30.99 6.28 7.27
C ALA A 23 -29.99 7.19 7.97
N ILE A 24 -29.07 7.80 7.22
CA ILE A 24 -28.05 8.71 7.77
C ILE A 24 -28.45 10.18 7.74
N SER A 25 -29.67 10.49 7.32
CA SER A 25 -30.18 11.86 7.24
C SER A 25 -30.37 12.44 8.66
N GLN A 26 -30.02 13.71 8.84
CA GLN A 26 -30.20 14.41 10.13
C GLN A 26 -31.68 14.62 10.50
N GLN A 27 -32.60 14.27 9.62
CA GLN A 27 -34.03 14.39 9.86
C GLN A 27 -34.63 13.21 10.64
N LYS A 28 -33.89 12.10 10.76
CA LYS A 28 -34.31 10.89 11.47
C LYS A 28 -33.72 10.81 12.87
N ASN A 29 -34.46 10.23 13.81
CA ASN A 29 -33.91 9.88 15.09
C ASN A 29 -33.02 8.63 14.99
N LYS A 30 -32.19 8.40 16.01
CA LYS A 30 -31.22 7.30 16.03
C LYS A 30 -31.87 5.94 15.86
N ASP A 31 -32.99 5.67 16.51
CA ASP A 31 -33.62 4.35 16.51
C ASP A 31 -34.21 4.01 15.14
N GLU A 32 -34.81 4.98 14.47
CA GLU A 32 -35.27 4.82 13.08
C GLU A 32 -34.11 4.55 12.13
N SER A 33 -33.03 5.31 12.27
CA SER A 33 -31.80 5.14 11.47
C SER A 33 -31.20 3.75 11.65
N ILE A 34 -31.04 3.29 12.87
CA ILE A 34 -30.53 1.96 13.20
C ILE A 34 -31.43 0.87 12.60
N LYS A 35 -32.76 1.05 12.69
CA LYS A 35 -33.73 0.09 12.11
C LYS A 35 -33.57 -0.02 10.58
N ILE A 36 -33.44 1.10 9.88
CA ILE A 36 -33.24 1.09 8.42
C ILE A 36 -31.89 0.44 8.09
N LEU A 37 -30.80 0.86 8.75
CA LEU A 37 -29.48 0.28 8.54
C LEU A 37 -29.44 -1.22 8.80
N SER A 38 -30.21 -1.71 9.78
CA SER A 38 -30.32 -3.15 10.10
C SER A 38 -30.85 -3.98 8.94
N ASN A 39 -31.66 -3.39 8.07
CA ASN A 39 -32.19 -4.05 6.88
C ASN A 39 -31.23 -3.98 5.69
N LEU A 40 -30.18 -3.13 5.74
CA LEU A 40 -29.25 -2.90 4.65
C LEU A 40 -27.94 -3.69 4.77
N PHE A 41 -27.70 -4.37 5.89
CA PHE A 41 -26.46 -5.11 6.13
C PHE A 41 -26.74 -6.57 6.51
N PHE A 42 -25.84 -7.47 6.10
CA PHE A 42 -25.85 -8.87 6.51
C PHE A 42 -25.32 -9.06 7.93
N GLU A 43 -25.64 -10.20 8.58
CA GLU A 43 -25.15 -10.53 9.93
C GLU A 43 -23.63 -10.63 10.00
N ASP A 44 -23.00 -11.18 8.95
CA ASP A 44 -21.55 -11.30 8.79
C ASP A 44 -20.92 -10.12 8.06
N SER A 45 -21.56 -8.94 8.11
CA SER A 45 -21.06 -7.74 7.41
C SER A 45 -19.81 -7.15 8.05
N HIS A 46 -19.06 -6.41 7.22
CA HIS A 46 -17.82 -5.74 7.60
C HIS A 46 -17.84 -4.27 7.16
N TRP A 47 -17.38 -3.39 8.02
CA TRP A 47 -17.06 -2.01 7.68
C TRP A 47 -15.58 -1.74 7.89
N ARG A 48 -14.91 -1.30 6.86
CA ARG A 48 -13.51 -0.87 6.90
C ARG A 48 -13.43 0.64 6.72
N ASP A 49 -12.73 1.33 7.62
CA ASP A 49 -12.46 2.76 7.50
C ASP A 49 -10.98 3.02 7.28
N ILE A 50 -10.69 3.90 6.34
CA ILE A 50 -9.34 4.40 6.06
C ILE A 50 -9.39 5.92 6.14
N LEU A 51 -9.24 6.44 7.36
CA LEU A 51 -9.11 7.87 7.69
C LEU A 51 -10.36 8.73 7.38
N ALA A 52 -11.43 8.18 6.80
CA ALA A 52 -12.58 8.96 6.36
C ALA A 52 -13.49 9.39 7.51
N LEU A 53 -13.83 8.43 8.38
CA LEU A 53 -14.78 8.66 9.47
C LEU A 53 -14.12 8.65 10.84
N THR A 54 -12.96 8.01 10.99
CA THR A 54 -12.33 7.76 12.31
C THR A 54 -10.89 8.24 12.44
N TRP A 55 -10.29 8.77 11.39
CA TRP A 55 -8.85 9.07 11.32
C TRP A 55 -7.95 7.86 11.65
N LYS A 56 -8.48 6.65 11.51
CA LYS A 56 -7.77 5.39 11.75
C LYS A 56 -7.93 4.46 10.55
N ILE A 57 -7.02 3.51 10.43
CA ILE A 57 -7.19 2.35 9.55
C ILE A 57 -7.72 1.24 10.44
N GLN A 58 -9.00 0.91 10.29
CA GLN A 58 -9.65 -0.10 11.13
C GLN A 58 -10.70 -0.91 10.36
N THR A 59 -11.06 -2.06 10.90
CA THR A 59 -12.15 -2.89 10.42
C THR A 59 -13.05 -3.28 11.58
N VAL A 60 -14.35 -3.11 11.42
CA VAL A 60 -15.40 -3.55 12.34
C VAL A 60 -16.18 -4.67 11.66
N SER A 61 -16.43 -5.77 12.37
CA SER A 61 -17.14 -6.94 11.85
C SER A 61 -18.34 -7.30 12.71
N GLY A 62 -19.38 -7.82 12.07
CA GLY A 62 -20.66 -8.20 12.67
C GLY A 62 -21.65 -7.04 12.63
N LYS A 63 -22.86 -7.31 12.13
CA LYS A 63 -23.93 -6.35 11.83
C LYS A 63 -24.18 -5.31 12.91
N SER A 64 -24.46 -5.74 14.14
CA SER A 64 -24.79 -4.82 15.23
C SER A 64 -23.67 -3.82 15.51
N LYS A 65 -22.41 -4.30 15.56
CA LYS A 65 -21.23 -3.46 15.76
C LYS A 65 -20.98 -2.53 14.58
N VAL A 66 -21.12 -3.04 13.36
CA VAL A 66 -20.96 -2.26 12.12
C VAL A 66 -21.95 -1.09 12.13
N ILE A 67 -23.23 -1.36 12.33
CA ILE A 67 -24.30 -0.35 12.27
C ILE A 67 -24.12 0.73 13.32
N GLU A 68 -23.88 0.34 14.57
CA GLU A 68 -23.72 1.28 15.69
C GLU A 68 -22.51 2.19 15.49
N ASN A 69 -21.35 1.61 15.15
CA ASN A 69 -20.13 2.37 14.92
C ASN A 69 -20.26 3.27 13.69
N LEU A 70 -20.75 2.72 12.58
CA LEU A 70 -20.93 3.45 11.32
C LEU A 70 -21.84 4.66 11.51
N TYR A 71 -23.01 4.48 12.09
CA TYR A 71 -23.96 5.57 12.36
C TYR A 71 -23.33 6.69 13.20
N ASN A 72 -22.75 6.34 14.36
CA ASN A 72 -22.12 7.32 15.24
C ASN A 72 -21.01 8.10 14.52
N LYS A 73 -20.15 7.41 13.76
CA LYS A 73 -19.03 8.03 13.06
C LYS A 73 -19.47 8.88 11.86
N ILE A 74 -20.50 8.48 11.14
CA ILE A 74 -21.11 9.30 10.10
C ILE A 74 -21.62 10.63 10.67
N MET A 75 -22.31 10.60 11.81
CA MET A 75 -22.81 11.81 12.48
C MET A 75 -21.65 12.70 12.97
N ASP A 76 -20.62 12.12 13.59
CA ASP A 76 -19.43 12.84 14.10
C ASP A 76 -18.76 13.71 13.00
N VAL A 77 -18.69 13.21 11.78
CA VAL A 77 -18.01 13.88 10.66
C VAL A 77 -18.96 14.48 9.62
N SER A 78 -20.28 14.42 9.87
CA SER A 78 -21.32 14.90 8.95
C SER A 78 -21.18 14.30 7.54
N ALA A 79 -20.95 12.99 7.48
CA ALA A 79 -20.83 12.29 6.19
C ALA A 79 -22.18 12.26 5.48
N LYS A 80 -22.17 12.53 4.16
CA LYS A 80 -23.41 12.67 3.36
C LYS A 80 -23.15 12.45 1.87
N SER A 81 -24.25 12.33 1.12
CA SER A 81 -24.24 12.26 -0.35
C SER A 81 -23.49 11.05 -0.88
N PHE A 82 -23.73 9.87 -0.31
CA PHE A 82 -23.21 8.62 -0.84
C PHE A 82 -23.86 8.33 -2.19
N GLN A 83 -23.04 8.17 -3.22
CA GLN A 83 -23.51 7.95 -4.59
C GLN A 83 -22.48 7.14 -5.39
N ILE A 84 -22.92 6.49 -6.47
CA ILE A 84 -22.02 5.82 -7.41
C ILE A 84 -21.04 6.85 -7.97
N ASP A 85 -19.75 6.51 -8.02
CA ASP A 85 -18.77 7.35 -8.73
C ASP A 85 -18.81 7.06 -10.23
N GLN A 86 -19.38 8.01 -10.99
CA GLN A 86 -19.55 7.90 -12.44
C GLN A 86 -18.22 8.06 -13.21
N GLN A 87 -17.14 8.49 -12.56
CA GLN A 87 -15.82 8.67 -13.20
C GLN A 87 -14.93 7.45 -13.03
N ARG A 88 -15.38 6.46 -12.25
CA ARG A 88 -14.67 5.21 -11.97
C ARG A 88 -15.39 4.01 -12.56
N THR A 89 -14.87 2.82 -12.31
CA THR A 89 -15.51 1.57 -12.72
C THR A 89 -16.94 1.50 -12.23
N LEU A 90 -17.87 1.33 -13.17
CA LEU A 90 -19.31 1.24 -12.90
C LEU A 90 -19.64 -0.02 -12.10
N PRO A 91 -20.84 -0.08 -11.46
CA PRO A 91 -21.30 -1.26 -10.76
C PRO A 91 -21.22 -2.52 -11.62
N ARG A 92 -20.67 -3.60 -11.07
CA ARG A 92 -20.45 -4.85 -11.79
C ARG A 92 -20.71 -6.08 -10.92
N GLU A 93 -21.17 -7.16 -11.50
CA GLU A 93 -21.24 -8.45 -10.85
C GLU A 93 -19.88 -9.14 -10.92
N VAL A 94 -19.43 -9.63 -9.76
CA VAL A 94 -18.14 -10.32 -9.63
C VAL A 94 -18.24 -11.42 -8.58
N ILE A 95 -17.32 -12.37 -8.64
CA ILE A 95 -17.19 -13.38 -7.59
C ILE A 95 -16.15 -12.91 -6.57
N ARG A 96 -16.54 -12.84 -5.29
CA ARG A 96 -15.64 -12.54 -4.18
C ARG A 96 -15.84 -13.56 -3.06
N ALA A 97 -14.79 -14.25 -2.65
CA ALA A 97 -14.85 -15.33 -1.66
C ALA A 97 -15.96 -16.37 -1.98
N GLY A 98 -16.08 -16.75 -3.25
CA GLY A 98 -17.07 -17.72 -3.73
C GLY A 98 -18.53 -17.23 -3.77
N LYS A 99 -18.79 -15.95 -3.49
CA LYS A 99 -20.11 -15.34 -3.55
C LYS A 99 -20.23 -14.41 -4.76
N ASN A 100 -21.37 -14.48 -5.47
CA ASN A 100 -21.70 -13.47 -6.48
C ASN A 100 -22.10 -12.17 -5.79
N VAL A 101 -21.39 -11.10 -6.03
CA VAL A 101 -21.63 -9.79 -5.42
C VAL A 101 -21.71 -8.70 -6.49
N ILE A 102 -22.50 -7.68 -6.24
CA ILE A 102 -22.43 -6.41 -6.96
C ILE A 102 -21.37 -5.55 -6.25
N GLU A 103 -20.26 -5.26 -6.95
CA GLU A 103 -19.16 -4.43 -6.46
C GLU A 103 -19.30 -3.03 -7.04
N VAL A 104 -19.30 -2.02 -6.16
CA VAL A 104 -19.62 -0.63 -6.49
C VAL A 104 -18.62 0.31 -5.87
N ILE A 105 -18.02 1.18 -6.69
CA ILE A 105 -17.20 2.29 -6.21
C ILE A 105 -18.10 3.48 -5.94
N LEU A 106 -17.96 4.05 -4.75
CA LEU A 106 -18.75 5.15 -4.24
C LEU A 106 -17.90 6.40 -4.05
N ARG A 107 -18.58 7.55 -4.13
CA ARG A 107 -18.07 8.82 -3.61
C ARG A 107 -19.04 9.39 -2.59
N PHE A 108 -18.51 10.09 -1.60
CA PHE A 108 -19.31 10.82 -0.60
C PHE A 108 -18.51 11.98 -0.03
N LYS A 109 -19.10 12.76 0.86
CA LYS A 109 -18.45 13.93 1.47
C LYS A 109 -18.54 13.87 2.98
N THR A 110 -17.51 14.38 3.64
CA THR A 110 -17.49 14.68 5.07
C THR A 110 -17.20 16.17 5.28
N LYS A 111 -17.29 16.65 6.51
CA LYS A 111 -16.87 18.02 6.84
C LYS A 111 -15.37 18.26 6.58
N PHE A 112 -14.57 17.22 6.42
CA PHE A 112 -13.13 17.30 6.20
C PHE A 112 -12.74 17.25 4.73
N GLY A 113 -13.56 16.67 3.85
CA GLY A 113 -13.20 16.56 2.44
C GLY A 113 -14.05 15.58 1.64
N ASN A 114 -13.54 15.30 0.43
CA ASN A 114 -14.13 14.31 -0.45
C ASN A 114 -13.62 12.93 -0.07
N CYS A 115 -14.50 11.96 -0.09
CA CYS A 115 -14.22 10.59 0.30
C CYS A 115 -14.68 9.61 -0.78
N GLU A 116 -14.04 8.45 -0.77
CA GLU A 116 -14.31 7.33 -1.66
C GLU A 116 -14.78 6.12 -0.85
N GLY A 117 -15.45 5.20 -1.50
CA GLY A 117 -15.87 3.96 -0.86
C GLY A 117 -16.01 2.83 -1.84
N VAL A 118 -16.12 1.61 -1.31
CA VAL A 118 -16.51 0.43 -2.07
C VAL A 118 -17.55 -0.31 -1.26
N VAL A 119 -18.69 -0.59 -1.86
CA VAL A 119 -19.69 -1.47 -1.26
C VAL A 119 -19.83 -2.74 -2.08
N ARG A 120 -19.94 -3.88 -1.40
CA ARG A 120 -20.30 -5.16 -2.00
C ARG A 120 -21.66 -5.59 -1.50
N LEU A 121 -22.57 -5.70 -2.45
CA LEU A 121 -23.95 -6.10 -2.21
C LEU A 121 -24.17 -7.50 -2.75
N PHE A 122 -24.95 -8.32 -2.08
CA PHE A 122 -25.51 -9.52 -2.68
C PHE A 122 -26.98 -9.70 -2.29
N GLU A 123 -27.68 -10.54 -3.05
CA GLU A 123 -29.11 -10.74 -2.88
C GLU A 123 -29.41 -11.48 -1.57
N ASP A 124 -30.40 -10.98 -0.84
CA ASP A 124 -30.91 -11.62 0.36
C ASP A 124 -31.65 -12.91 -0.02
N GLN A 125 -31.16 -14.04 0.47
CA GLN A 125 -31.77 -15.35 0.18
C GLN A 125 -33.19 -15.51 0.74
N GLU A 126 -33.51 -14.76 1.80
CA GLU A 126 -34.83 -14.77 2.43
C GLU A 126 -35.83 -13.84 1.70
N LYS A 127 -35.33 -12.83 0.98
CA LYS A 127 -36.16 -11.85 0.28
C LYS A 127 -35.59 -11.54 -1.10
N LYS A 128 -36.03 -12.34 -2.09
CA LYS A 128 -35.62 -12.18 -3.49
C LYS A 128 -35.84 -10.76 -3.98
N GLY A 129 -34.86 -10.20 -4.68
CA GLY A 129 -34.86 -8.82 -5.15
C GLY A 129 -34.47 -7.79 -4.09
N SER A 130 -34.07 -8.18 -2.88
CA SER A 130 -33.51 -7.31 -1.85
C SER A 130 -32.00 -7.49 -1.75
N PHE A 131 -31.24 -6.43 -1.86
CA PHE A 131 -29.78 -6.45 -1.76
C PHE A 131 -29.32 -5.86 -0.45
N LYS A 132 -28.36 -6.53 0.19
CA LYS A 132 -27.74 -6.10 1.46
C LYS A 132 -26.23 -5.97 1.31
N ALA A 133 -25.62 -5.08 2.07
CA ALA A 133 -24.18 -4.93 2.10
C ALA A 133 -23.50 -6.02 2.94
N TRP A 134 -22.54 -6.67 2.33
CA TRP A 134 -21.63 -7.58 3.00
C TRP A 134 -20.35 -6.86 3.48
N SER A 135 -19.85 -5.94 2.66
CA SER A 135 -18.72 -5.08 3.07
C SER A 135 -18.91 -3.66 2.59
N LEU A 136 -18.48 -2.70 3.40
CA LEU A 136 -18.43 -1.29 3.07
C LEU A 136 -17.03 -0.76 3.43
N LEU A 137 -16.35 -0.15 2.46
CA LEU A 137 -15.18 0.69 2.67
C LEU A 137 -15.60 2.14 2.73
N THR A 138 -15.02 2.89 3.67
CA THR A 138 -14.97 4.35 3.67
C THR A 138 -13.51 4.80 3.69
N ALA A 139 -13.07 5.57 2.71
CA ALA A 139 -11.70 6.05 2.57
C ALA A 139 -11.67 7.55 2.33
N LEU A 140 -10.72 8.24 2.97
CA LEU A 140 -10.49 9.65 2.72
C LEU A 140 -9.79 9.80 1.36
N GLY A 141 -10.39 10.59 0.48
CA GLY A 141 -9.77 11.01 -0.76
C GLY A 141 -8.97 12.31 -0.58
N ASP A 142 -9.60 13.45 -0.79
CA ASP A 142 -8.96 14.76 -0.67
C ASP A 142 -9.51 15.56 0.52
N LEU A 143 -8.62 16.21 1.27
CA LEU A 143 -9.00 17.15 2.32
C LEU A 143 -9.55 18.45 1.70
N SER A 144 -10.59 19.04 2.30
CA SER A 144 -11.17 20.31 1.83
C SER A 144 -10.19 21.48 1.92
N SER A 145 -9.22 21.39 2.85
CA SER A 145 -8.16 22.38 3.02
C SER A 145 -6.97 22.15 2.09
N SER A 146 -6.93 21.02 1.41
CA SER A 146 -6.01 20.84 0.31
C SER A 146 -6.49 21.69 -0.86
N ASP A 147 -6.25 22.99 -0.79
CA ASP A 147 -6.10 23.72 -2.03
C ASP A 147 -5.10 22.90 -2.83
N LYS A 148 -5.55 22.28 -3.93
CA LYS A 148 -4.65 21.87 -5.00
C LYS A 148 -3.99 23.16 -5.42
N LYS A 149 -2.99 23.59 -4.64
CA LYS A 149 -2.14 24.71 -5.02
C LYS A 149 -1.71 24.29 -6.39
N ASN A 150 -2.20 24.99 -7.40
CA ASN A 150 -1.74 24.80 -8.75
C ASN A 150 -0.24 24.67 -8.62
N ILE A 151 0.29 23.48 -8.90
CA ILE A 151 1.73 23.33 -9.05
C ILE A 151 2.03 24.46 -9.97
N GLU A 152 2.77 25.46 -9.52
CA GLU A 152 3.21 26.55 -10.40
C GLU A 152 3.83 25.81 -11.56
N GLN A 153 3.01 25.63 -12.61
CA GLN A 153 3.53 25.14 -13.87
C GLN A 153 4.67 26.08 -14.11
N TYR A 154 5.88 25.57 -14.20
CA TYR A 154 7.06 26.36 -14.51
C TYR A 154 6.62 27.29 -15.62
N GLN A 155 6.23 28.51 -15.23
CA GLN A 155 5.93 29.53 -16.22
C GLN A 155 7.20 29.58 -17.03
N ASN A 156 7.09 29.45 -18.34
CA ASN A 156 8.21 29.58 -19.26
C ASN A 156 8.82 30.96 -19.06
N ILE A 157 9.63 31.09 -18.02
CA ILE A 157 10.42 32.26 -17.76
C ILE A 157 11.55 32.13 -18.74
N LEU A 158 11.43 32.81 -19.87
CA LEU A 158 12.51 32.89 -20.88
C LEU A 158 13.78 33.52 -20.27
N GLU A 159 13.63 34.21 -19.14
CA GLU A 159 14.68 34.85 -18.38
C GLU A 159 14.68 34.30 -16.97
N GLY A 160 15.74 33.61 -16.57
CA GLY A 160 15.88 33.05 -15.23
C GLY A 160 17.09 32.11 -15.12
N PRO A 161 17.39 31.62 -13.91
CA PRO A 161 18.47 30.66 -13.71
C PRO A 161 18.18 29.35 -14.45
N ASN A 162 19.25 28.68 -14.89
CA ASN A 162 19.13 27.36 -15.49
C ASN A 162 18.40 26.41 -14.54
N TRP A 163 17.54 25.54 -15.10
CA TRP A 163 16.76 24.57 -14.32
C TRP A 163 17.66 23.69 -13.41
N LEU A 164 18.79 23.20 -13.94
CA LEU A 164 19.70 22.35 -13.20
C LEU A 164 20.36 23.11 -12.02
N ASP A 165 20.72 24.38 -12.23
CA ASP A 165 21.31 25.22 -11.19
C ASP A 165 20.31 25.43 -10.04
N LYS A 166 19.05 25.74 -10.37
CA LYS A 166 17.97 25.86 -9.42
C LYS A 166 17.74 24.54 -8.66
N ARG A 167 17.69 23.40 -9.36
CA ARG A 167 17.57 22.09 -8.74
C ARG A 167 18.71 21.78 -7.77
N ASN A 168 19.94 22.09 -8.16
CA ASN A 168 21.11 21.89 -7.31
C ASN A 168 21.08 22.77 -6.06
N GLU A 169 20.65 24.03 -6.19
CA GLU A 169 20.50 24.93 -5.05
C GLU A 169 19.39 24.46 -4.09
N ASP A 170 18.24 24.05 -4.62
CA ASP A 170 17.11 23.56 -3.85
C ASP A 170 17.47 22.32 -3.01
N ARG A 171 18.31 21.43 -3.55
CA ARG A 171 18.78 20.23 -2.85
C ARG A 171 19.74 20.51 -1.69
N LEU A 172 20.38 21.68 -1.65
CA LEU A 172 21.42 21.95 -0.64
C LEU A 172 20.88 22.28 0.75
N TYR A 173 19.68 22.78 0.87
CA TYR A 173 19.09 23.23 2.14
C TYR A 173 20.07 24.10 2.97
N LYS A 174 20.73 25.08 2.31
CA LYS A 174 21.71 25.96 2.98
C LYS A 174 21.05 26.90 3.96
N ASN A 175 19.96 27.55 3.55
CA ASN A 175 19.32 28.66 4.29
C ASN A 175 17.85 28.39 4.58
N ARG A 176 17.39 27.14 4.46
CA ARG A 176 16.01 26.72 4.72
C ARG A 176 15.96 25.36 5.38
N GLU A 177 14.86 25.09 6.03
CA GLU A 177 14.57 23.80 6.62
C GLU A 177 13.44 23.12 5.82
N PRO A 178 13.49 21.80 5.58
CA PRO A 178 12.36 21.10 5.00
C PRO A 178 11.20 21.06 5.99
N GLU A 179 9.96 21.07 5.49
CA GLU A 179 8.82 20.83 6.37
C GLU A 179 8.77 19.36 6.83
N VAL A 180 9.16 18.45 5.95
CA VAL A 180 9.15 17.00 6.21
C VAL A 180 10.51 16.40 5.89
N ILE A 181 11.02 15.57 6.81
CA ILE A 181 12.13 14.65 6.51
C ILE A 181 11.56 13.24 6.39
N VAL A 182 11.84 12.61 5.24
CA VAL A 182 11.53 11.19 4.98
C VAL A 182 12.80 10.37 5.15
N VAL A 183 12.79 9.42 6.07
CA VAL A 183 13.93 8.55 6.36
C VAL A 183 13.80 7.25 5.59
N GLY A 184 14.62 7.07 4.57
CA GLY A 184 14.65 5.94 3.66
C GLY A 184 14.10 6.28 2.26
N SER A 185 14.85 5.91 1.23
CA SER A 185 14.56 6.14 -0.19
C SER A 185 14.05 4.87 -0.90
N GLY A 186 13.46 3.93 -0.17
CA GLY A 186 12.74 2.80 -0.76
C GLY A 186 11.38 3.22 -1.32
N GLN A 187 10.61 2.25 -1.83
CA GLN A 187 9.30 2.50 -2.44
C GLN A 187 8.35 3.33 -1.57
N ALA A 188 8.31 3.09 -0.26
CA ALA A 188 7.44 3.84 0.65
C ALA A 188 7.90 5.30 0.80
N GLY A 189 9.21 5.54 0.95
CA GLY A 189 9.78 6.88 1.07
C GLY A 189 9.61 7.70 -0.21
N LEU A 190 9.86 7.10 -1.36
CA LEU A 190 9.67 7.75 -2.66
C LEU A 190 8.20 8.08 -2.92
N SER A 191 7.29 7.15 -2.60
CA SER A 191 5.85 7.35 -2.78
C SER A 191 5.32 8.50 -1.94
N ILE A 192 5.66 8.56 -0.65
CA ILE A 192 5.19 9.64 0.22
C ILE A 192 5.81 10.99 -0.16
N ALA A 193 7.10 11.01 -0.52
CA ALA A 193 7.76 12.26 -0.92
C ALA A 193 7.14 12.83 -2.21
N ALA A 194 6.81 11.98 -3.19
CA ALA A 194 6.13 12.41 -4.40
C ALA A 194 4.72 12.97 -4.11
N ARG A 195 3.95 12.32 -3.22
CA ARG A 195 2.63 12.80 -2.79
C ARG A 195 2.72 14.15 -2.06
N LEU A 196 3.69 14.31 -1.18
CA LEU A 196 3.92 15.57 -0.45
C LEU A 196 4.34 16.69 -1.41
N LYS A 197 5.20 16.39 -2.38
CA LYS A 197 5.59 17.37 -3.41
C LYS A 197 4.41 17.86 -4.24
N GLN A 198 3.48 16.97 -4.62
CA GLN A 198 2.26 17.37 -5.34
C GLN A 198 1.34 18.28 -4.51
N GLN A 199 1.55 18.36 -3.21
CA GLN A 199 0.86 19.27 -2.30
C GLN A 199 1.69 20.51 -1.94
N ASN A 200 2.82 20.75 -2.64
CA ASN A 200 3.79 21.81 -2.38
C ASN A 200 4.35 21.79 -0.94
N ILE A 201 4.48 20.61 -0.35
CA ILE A 201 5.12 20.43 0.95
C ILE A 201 6.61 20.15 0.73
N ASP A 202 7.46 21.05 1.24
CA ASP A 202 8.90 20.92 1.10
C ASP A 202 9.42 19.70 1.85
N THR A 203 9.94 18.74 1.11
CA THR A 203 10.28 17.42 1.62
C THR A 203 11.71 17.04 1.24
N LEU A 204 12.50 16.62 2.23
CA LEU A 204 13.83 16.06 2.06
C LEU A 204 13.82 14.56 2.39
N ILE A 205 14.24 13.73 1.45
CA ILE A 205 14.52 12.31 1.67
C ILE A 205 15.97 12.16 2.14
N VAL A 206 16.21 11.34 3.16
CA VAL A 206 17.56 10.96 3.59
C VAL A 206 17.73 9.45 3.56
N ASP A 207 18.84 8.98 3.00
CA ASP A 207 19.15 7.55 2.95
C ASP A 207 20.61 7.29 3.31
N LYS A 208 20.85 6.24 4.09
CA LYS A 208 22.19 5.83 4.51
C LYS A 208 23.03 5.21 3.38
N ASN A 209 22.38 4.71 2.34
CA ASN A 209 23.02 4.07 1.20
C ASN A 209 23.65 5.13 0.28
N GLU A 210 24.58 4.68 -0.53
CA GLU A 210 25.31 5.54 -1.47
C GLU A 210 24.42 6.02 -2.62
N ARG A 211 23.53 5.15 -3.11
CA ARG A 211 22.68 5.44 -4.26
C ARG A 211 21.21 5.13 -3.95
N ILE A 212 20.33 5.89 -4.57
CA ILE A 212 18.91 5.54 -4.58
C ILE A 212 18.73 4.16 -5.22
N GLY A 213 17.90 3.33 -4.60
CA GLY A 213 17.66 1.95 -5.06
C GLY A 213 18.63 0.91 -4.51
N ASP A 214 19.65 1.28 -3.75
CA ASP A 214 20.59 0.32 -3.15
C ASP A 214 19.95 -0.63 -2.13
N ASN A 215 18.80 -0.26 -1.57
CA ASN A 215 17.98 -1.17 -0.78
C ASN A 215 17.53 -2.42 -1.57
N TRP A 216 17.49 -2.35 -2.90
CA TRP A 216 17.26 -3.47 -3.81
C TRP A 216 18.56 -3.96 -4.44
N ARG A 217 19.42 -3.07 -4.95
CA ARG A 217 20.66 -3.40 -5.65
C ARG A 217 21.58 -4.28 -4.79
N ASN A 218 21.68 -3.98 -3.50
CA ASN A 218 22.53 -4.70 -2.53
C ASN A 218 21.89 -5.98 -1.96
N ARG A 219 20.89 -6.56 -2.68
CA ARG A 219 20.32 -7.87 -2.37
C ARG A 219 20.94 -8.96 -3.25
N TYR A 220 20.71 -10.22 -2.88
CA TYR A 220 21.26 -11.36 -3.63
C TYR A 220 20.94 -11.29 -5.13
N HIS A 221 21.86 -11.79 -5.92
CA HIS A 221 21.91 -11.62 -7.38
C HIS A 221 20.62 -12.06 -8.11
N SER A 222 20.06 -13.20 -7.72
CA SER A 222 18.90 -13.80 -8.38
C SER A 222 17.55 -13.12 -8.04
N LEU A 223 17.52 -12.13 -7.12
CA LEU A 223 16.29 -11.55 -6.63
C LEU A 223 15.43 -10.91 -7.72
N LYS A 224 14.17 -11.34 -7.78
CA LYS A 224 13.07 -10.71 -8.53
C LYS A 224 11.92 -10.43 -7.58
N LEU A 225 11.06 -9.49 -7.92
CA LEU A 225 9.79 -9.34 -7.20
C LEU A 225 8.95 -10.60 -7.40
N HIS A 226 8.16 -10.96 -6.40
CA HIS A 226 7.26 -12.13 -6.45
C HIS A 226 5.85 -11.76 -6.90
N ASN A 227 5.54 -10.48 -7.03
CA ASN A 227 4.31 -9.97 -7.61
C ASN A 227 4.54 -9.56 -9.06
N GLN A 228 3.55 -9.75 -9.89
CA GLN A 228 3.61 -9.36 -11.30
C GLN A 228 3.74 -7.84 -11.44
N THR A 229 4.39 -7.39 -12.53
CA THR A 229 4.74 -5.98 -12.75
C THR A 229 3.53 -5.05 -12.71
N HIS A 230 2.40 -5.47 -13.27
CA HIS A 230 1.19 -4.65 -13.35
C HIS A 230 0.50 -4.37 -12.00
N VAL A 231 0.88 -5.08 -10.92
CA VAL A 231 0.38 -4.82 -9.57
C VAL A 231 1.36 -4.00 -8.71
N ASN A 232 2.49 -3.59 -9.28
CA ASN A 232 3.52 -2.84 -8.57
C ASN A 232 3.74 -1.50 -9.26
N HIS A 233 3.38 -0.39 -8.64
CA HIS A 233 3.57 0.95 -9.19
C HIS A 233 4.06 1.91 -8.11
N LEU A 234 4.73 2.99 -8.57
CA LEU A 234 4.92 4.19 -7.77
C LEU A 234 3.86 5.23 -8.18
N PRO A 235 3.44 6.13 -7.29
CA PRO A 235 2.49 7.19 -7.63
C PRO A 235 2.95 7.99 -8.86
N TYR A 236 2.02 8.34 -9.74
CA TYR A 236 2.21 9.20 -10.92
C TYR A 236 3.03 8.62 -12.08
N MET A 237 3.80 7.55 -11.86
CA MET A 237 4.66 6.96 -12.89
C MET A 237 4.51 5.43 -12.89
N PRO A 238 3.63 4.87 -13.72
CA PRO A 238 3.50 3.42 -13.88
C PRO A 238 4.74 2.83 -14.57
N PHE A 239 5.04 1.57 -14.28
CA PHE A 239 6.11 0.85 -14.98
C PHE A 239 5.77 0.68 -16.47
N PRO A 240 6.76 0.71 -17.36
CA PRO A 240 6.55 0.43 -18.78
C PRO A 240 5.92 -0.95 -18.99
N SER A 241 4.95 -1.05 -19.90
CA SER A 241 4.27 -2.31 -20.25
C SER A 241 5.19 -3.37 -20.85
N THR A 242 6.37 -2.96 -21.31
CA THR A 242 7.41 -3.84 -21.87
C THR A 242 8.29 -4.51 -20.83
N TRP A 243 8.05 -4.25 -19.54
CA TRP A 243 8.83 -4.86 -18.48
C TRP A 243 8.51 -6.35 -18.30
N PRO A 244 9.47 -7.15 -17.78
CA PRO A 244 9.21 -8.57 -17.52
C PRO A 244 8.13 -8.75 -16.46
N THR A 245 7.44 -9.88 -16.51
CA THR A 245 6.35 -10.22 -15.55
C THR A 245 6.77 -10.03 -14.10
N TYR A 246 7.98 -10.42 -13.75
CA TYR A 246 8.58 -10.24 -12.43
C TYR A 246 9.79 -9.33 -12.53
N ILE A 247 9.76 -8.20 -11.83
CA ILE A 247 10.78 -7.15 -11.93
C ILE A 247 12.08 -7.61 -11.26
N PRO A 248 13.22 -7.68 -11.99
CA PRO A 248 14.52 -7.92 -11.37
C PRO A 248 14.93 -6.74 -10.48
N LYS A 249 15.62 -7.05 -9.37
CA LYS A 249 16.06 -6.05 -8.37
C LYS A 249 16.82 -4.86 -8.94
N ASP A 250 17.70 -5.09 -9.90
CA ASP A 250 18.55 -4.04 -10.47
C ASP A 250 17.75 -3.11 -11.39
N LYS A 251 16.76 -3.66 -12.10
CA LYS A 251 15.82 -2.88 -12.91
C LYS A 251 14.95 -1.99 -12.05
N LEU A 252 14.47 -2.50 -10.92
CA LEU A 252 13.71 -1.73 -9.95
C LEU A 252 14.56 -0.63 -9.30
N ALA A 253 15.82 -0.95 -8.94
CA ALA A 253 16.76 0.01 -8.38
C ALA A 253 17.03 1.18 -9.33
N GLY A 254 17.27 0.89 -10.63
CA GLY A 254 17.42 1.93 -11.66
C GLY A 254 16.16 2.79 -11.85
N TRP A 255 14.97 2.17 -11.73
CA TRP A 255 13.72 2.92 -11.78
C TRP A 255 13.57 3.90 -10.63
N PHE A 256 14.01 3.55 -9.42
CA PHE A 256 13.96 4.44 -8.26
C PHE A 256 14.86 5.68 -8.46
N GLU A 257 16.04 5.53 -9.04
CA GLU A 257 16.90 6.66 -9.40
C GLU A 257 16.21 7.57 -10.42
N TYR A 258 15.67 6.97 -11.49
CA TYR A 258 14.94 7.71 -12.51
C TYR A 258 13.71 8.42 -11.94
N TYR A 259 12.97 7.77 -11.04
CA TYR A 259 11.80 8.34 -10.39
C TYR A 259 12.14 9.58 -9.55
N VAL A 260 13.25 9.55 -8.78
CA VAL A 260 13.70 10.71 -8.01
C VAL A 260 14.00 11.90 -8.92
N GLU A 261 14.67 11.68 -10.03
CA GLU A 261 15.00 12.75 -10.98
C GLU A 261 13.75 13.24 -11.72
N SER A 262 12.92 12.34 -12.23
CA SER A 262 11.71 12.71 -13.00
C SER A 262 10.67 13.43 -12.16
N MET A 263 10.52 13.03 -10.89
CA MET A 263 9.62 13.69 -9.93
C MET A 263 10.27 14.87 -9.22
N GLU A 264 11.55 15.18 -9.55
CA GLU A 264 12.35 16.26 -8.95
C GLU A 264 12.36 16.21 -7.42
N LEU A 265 12.49 15.03 -6.82
CA LEU A 265 12.53 14.88 -5.37
C LEU A 265 13.87 15.30 -4.81
N ASN A 266 13.86 15.97 -3.66
CA ASN A 266 15.10 16.31 -2.94
C ASN A 266 15.54 15.11 -2.09
N ALA A 267 16.70 14.57 -2.39
CA ALA A 267 17.23 13.39 -1.70
C ALA A 267 18.73 13.56 -1.38
N TRP A 268 19.09 13.20 -0.15
CA TRP A 268 20.47 13.08 0.31
C TRP A 268 20.80 11.61 0.56
N THR A 269 21.68 11.07 -0.23
CA THR A 269 22.30 9.74 -0.02
C THR A 269 23.51 9.85 0.90
N ASN A 270 24.12 8.71 1.29
CA ASN A 270 25.21 8.68 2.28
C ASN A 270 24.89 9.49 3.55
N THR A 271 23.62 9.62 3.90
CA THR A 271 23.13 10.43 5.00
C THR A 271 22.34 9.58 5.98
N LYS A 272 22.91 9.33 7.16
CA LYS A 272 22.30 8.46 8.17
C LYS A 272 21.51 9.26 9.18
N PHE A 273 20.23 8.96 9.32
CA PHE A 273 19.44 9.41 10.45
C PHE A 273 19.94 8.71 11.73
N ILE A 274 20.32 9.50 12.74
CA ILE A 274 20.88 8.98 13.99
C ILE A 274 20.03 9.29 15.22
N GLY A 275 19.00 10.12 15.08
CA GLY A 275 18.03 10.38 16.15
C GLY A 275 17.29 11.69 15.95
N ALA A 276 16.23 11.85 16.71
CA ALA A 276 15.43 13.06 16.74
C ALA A 276 14.81 13.29 18.11
N GLU A 277 14.56 14.55 18.45
CA GLU A 277 13.88 14.99 19.66
C GLU A 277 12.80 16.01 19.27
N TYR A 278 11.59 15.84 19.80
CA TYR A 278 10.48 16.75 19.52
C TYR A 278 10.43 17.89 20.53
N TYR A 279 10.29 19.11 20.05
CA TYR A 279 10.21 20.32 20.86
C TYR A 279 8.77 20.84 20.86
N GLU A 280 7.99 20.47 21.87
CA GLU A 280 6.57 20.84 22.00
C GLU A 280 6.33 22.36 21.88
N ASN A 281 7.13 23.18 22.56
CA ASN A 281 6.97 24.64 22.56
C ASN A 281 7.22 25.28 21.18
N LYS A 282 7.96 24.60 20.29
CA LYS A 282 8.34 25.09 18.97
C LYS A 282 7.64 24.32 17.83
N LYS A 283 6.92 23.26 18.18
CA LYS A 283 6.20 22.38 17.24
C LYS A 283 7.06 21.90 16.08
N HIS A 284 8.30 21.51 16.35
CA HIS A 284 9.21 20.94 15.37
C HIS A 284 10.14 19.89 16.00
N TRP A 285 10.69 19.05 15.15
CA TRP A 285 11.70 18.09 15.52
C TRP A 285 13.10 18.71 15.44
N LYS A 286 14.02 18.27 16.29
CA LYS A 286 15.46 18.45 16.11
C LYS A 286 16.03 17.13 15.64
N VAL A 287 16.29 17.03 14.34
CA VAL A 287 16.79 15.82 13.68
C VAL A 287 18.30 15.88 13.58
N LYS A 288 18.98 14.78 13.93
CA LYS A 288 20.43 14.61 13.78
C LYS A 288 20.71 13.69 12.57
N LEU A 289 21.44 14.22 11.59
CA LEU A 289 21.85 13.51 10.39
C LEU A 289 23.37 13.41 10.36
N LYS A 290 23.91 12.20 10.18
CA LYS A 290 25.34 12.00 9.94
C LYS A 290 25.58 11.97 8.44
N LEU A 291 26.35 12.93 7.93
CA LEU A 291 26.68 13.08 6.51
C LEU A 291 27.83 12.13 6.10
N SER A 292 28.12 12.07 4.81
CA SER A 292 29.17 11.21 4.22
C SER A 292 30.59 11.50 4.78
N ASP A 293 30.86 12.76 5.08
CA ASP A 293 32.14 13.21 5.68
C ASP A 293 32.23 12.95 7.20
N GLY A 294 31.18 12.33 7.79
CA GLY A 294 31.09 12.06 9.22
C GLY A 294 30.55 13.21 10.06
N THR A 295 30.36 14.40 9.50
CA THR A 295 29.81 15.56 10.23
C THR A 295 28.35 15.32 10.63
N ILE A 296 27.92 15.98 11.71
CA ILE A 296 26.54 15.94 12.18
C ILE A 296 25.84 17.23 11.79
N LYS A 297 24.84 17.09 10.90
CA LYS A 297 23.94 18.17 10.54
C LYS A 297 22.67 18.10 11.39
N ILE A 298 22.28 19.24 11.95
CA ILE A 298 21.01 19.39 12.67
C ILE A 298 20.01 20.04 11.73
N MET A 299 18.81 19.46 11.63
CA MET A 299 17.69 20.01 10.88
C MET A 299 16.44 20.08 11.76
N LYS A 300 15.52 20.98 11.41
CA LYS A 300 14.34 21.30 12.23
C LYS A 300 13.02 21.15 11.46
N PRO A 301 12.69 19.96 10.92
CA PRO A 301 11.43 19.74 10.22
C PRO A 301 10.24 19.78 11.18
N LYS A 302 9.04 20.06 10.63
CA LYS A 302 7.77 19.92 11.36
C LYS A 302 7.40 18.45 11.55
N HIS A 303 7.71 17.61 10.56
CA HIS A 303 7.33 16.20 10.53
C HIS A 303 8.50 15.29 10.14
N ILE A 304 8.46 14.06 10.64
CA ILE A 304 9.36 12.96 10.25
C ILE A 304 8.53 11.80 9.78
N VAL A 305 8.87 11.24 8.61
CA VAL A 305 8.28 10.01 8.09
C VAL A 305 9.34 8.92 8.13
N MET A 306 9.08 7.86 8.91
CA MET A 306 9.97 6.70 9.00
C MET A 306 9.62 5.69 7.93
N ALA A 307 10.33 5.72 6.80
CA ALA A 307 10.16 4.82 5.66
C ALA A 307 11.31 3.80 5.54
N VAL A 308 11.76 3.29 6.68
CA VAL A 308 12.98 2.48 6.81
C VAL A 308 12.83 1.02 6.38
N GLY A 309 11.64 0.58 6.00
CA GLY A 309 11.34 -0.79 5.59
C GLY A 309 11.21 -1.76 6.77
N VAL A 310 10.56 -2.90 6.51
CA VAL A 310 10.30 -3.93 7.54
C VAL A 310 11.50 -4.87 7.75
N SER A 311 12.44 -4.94 6.80
CA SER A 311 13.58 -5.85 6.81
C SER A 311 14.92 -5.11 6.65
N SER A 312 15.03 -3.91 7.23
CA SER A 312 16.20 -3.04 7.04
C SER A 312 17.41 -3.40 7.90
N VAL A 313 17.20 -4.04 9.04
CA VAL A 313 18.25 -4.48 9.96
C VAL A 313 18.18 -6.00 10.10
N PRO A 314 19.22 -6.73 9.64
CA PRO A 314 19.26 -8.19 9.77
C PRO A 314 19.24 -8.64 11.23
N ASN A 315 18.31 -9.54 11.56
CA ASN A 315 18.30 -10.19 12.86
C ASN A 315 19.23 -11.42 12.83
N ARG A 316 20.41 -11.28 13.38
CA ARG A 316 21.40 -12.35 13.45
C ARG A 316 21.17 -13.18 14.72
N THR A 317 20.25 -14.14 14.62
CA THR A 317 19.92 -15.03 15.74
C THR A 317 21.11 -15.94 16.09
N LYS A 318 21.43 -16.04 17.38
CA LYS A 318 22.41 -17.02 17.86
C LYS A 318 21.79 -18.41 17.80
N ILE A 319 22.40 -19.30 17.06
CA ILE A 319 22.03 -20.72 16.94
C ILE A 319 22.93 -21.49 17.88
N PRO A 320 22.41 -22.30 18.85
CA PRO A 320 23.24 -23.11 19.72
C PRO A 320 24.19 -24.02 18.93
N GLY A 321 25.47 -24.03 19.29
CA GLY A 321 26.50 -24.84 18.63
C GLY A 321 27.03 -24.27 17.30
N ILE A 322 26.56 -23.11 16.82
CA ILE A 322 27.01 -22.53 15.56
C ILE A 322 28.50 -22.18 15.57
N ASP A 323 29.03 -21.79 16.73
CA ASP A 323 30.45 -21.45 16.90
C ASP A 323 31.38 -22.68 16.81
N ASP A 324 30.84 -23.89 17.01
CA ASP A 324 31.57 -25.15 16.87
C ASP A 324 31.63 -25.66 15.41
N TYR A 325 30.76 -25.10 14.55
CA TYR A 325 30.74 -25.48 13.14
C TYR A 325 31.99 -24.99 12.41
N LYS A 326 32.65 -25.90 11.66
CA LYS A 326 33.92 -25.62 10.99
C LYS A 326 33.76 -25.15 9.54
N GLY A 327 32.53 -25.15 9.02
CA GLY A 327 32.19 -24.65 7.69
C GLY A 327 31.90 -23.15 7.68
N GLU A 328 31.60 -22.64 6.51
CA GLU A 328 31.20 -21.26 6.32
C GLU A 328 29.77 -21.01 6.86
N VAL A 329 29.60 -19.96 7.61
CA VAL A 329 28.28 -19.50 8.13
C VAL A 329 28.01 -18.08 7.65
N ILE A 330 26.94 -17.90 6.88
CA ILE A 330 26.53 -16.59 6.38
C ILE A 330 25.08 -16.32 6.69
N HIS A 331 24.75 -15.05 6.90
CA HIS A 331 23.37 -14.62 7.00
C HIS A 331 22.81 -14.35 5.58
N SER A 332 21.52 -14.60 5.34
CA SER A 332 20.88 -14.36 4.03
C SER A 332 21.02 -12.93 3.50
N ALA A 333 21.25 -11.94 4.39
CA ALA A 333 21.54 -10.57 4.00
C ALA A 333 22.93 -10.37 3.38
N ASP A 334 23.85 -11.33 3.63
CA ASP A 334 25.25 -11.31 3.13
C ASP A 334 25.44 -12.32 1.97
N TYR A 335 24.40 -13.09 1.66
CA TYR A 335 24.42 -14.02 0.53
C TYR A 335 24.38 -13.25 -0.79
N ASP A 336 25.28 -13.61 -1.72
CA ASP A 336 25.36 -13.02 -3.06
C ASP A 336 24.71 -13.91 -4.11
N ASN A 337 25.31 -15.07 -4.42
CA ASN A 337 24.77 -16.00 -5.43
C ASN A 337 25.24 -17.44 -5.21
N GLY A 338 24.52 -18.40 -5.84
CA GLY A 338 24.75 -19.82 -5.72
C GLY A 338 26.03 -20.35 -6.41
N LYS A 339 26.63 -19.58 -7.32
CA LYS A 339 27.82 -20.05 -8.12
C LYS A 339 28.98 -20.44 -7.24
N HIS A 340 29.18 -19.79 -6.10
CA HIS A 340 30.28 -20.08 -5.16
C HIS A 340 30.11 -21.41 -4.41
N TYR A 341 28.94 -22.04 -4.53
CA TYR A 341 28.55 -23.23 -3.78
C TYR A 341 28.34 -24.47 -4.65
N ASN A 342 28.75 -24.43 -5.93
CA ASN A 342 28.67 -25.58 -6.83
C ASN A 342 29.36 -26.81 -6.20
N GLY A 343 28.65 -27.95 -6.14
CA GLY A 343 29.10 -29.21 -5.55
C GLY A 343 29.18 -29.23 -4.02
N LYS A 344 28.94 -28.11 -3.33
CA LYS A 344 28.98 -28.04 -1.87
C LYS A 344 27.67 -28.53 -1.25
N ASN A 345 27.74 -29.05 -0.02
CA ASN A 345 26.58 -29.34 0.81
C ASN A 345 26.19 -28.06 1.56
N VAL A 346 25.00 -27.54 1.34
CA VAL A 346 24.51 -26.29 1.95
C VAL A 346 23.25 -26.53 2.73
N LEU A 347 23.24 -26.07 3.99
CA LEU A 347 22.09 -26.09 4.85
C LEU A 347 21.50 -24.68 4.93
N VAL A 348 20.26 -24.50 4.44
CA VAL A 348 19.50 -23.24 4.57
C VAL A 348 18.64 -23.34 5.82
N TYR A 349 18.90 -22.48 6.81
CA TYR A 349 18.20 -22.48 8.08
C TYR A 349 17.08 -21.43 8.07
N GLY A 350 15.83 -21.89 7.95
CA GLY A 350 14.62 -21.07 7.87
C GLY A 350 13.79 -21.36 6.63
N THR A 351 12.52 -20.89 6.64
CA THR A 351 11.54 -21.10 5.55
C THR A 351 10.81 -19.80 5.20
N GLY A 352 11.45 -18.66 5.38
CA GLY A 352 10.95 -17.38 4.85
C GLY A 352 11.19 -17.28 3.34
N THR A 353 10.60 -16.27 2.71
CA THR A 353 10.72 -16.00 1.27
C THR A 353 12.20 -16.01 0.81
N SER A 354 13.08 -15.31 1.53
CA SER A 354 14.51 -15.28 1.20
C SER A 354 15.18 -16.66 1.30
N ALA A 355 14.73 -17.53 2.22
CA ALA A 355 15.29 -18.86 2.35
C ALA A 355 14.96 -19.75 1.14
N HIS A 356 13.73 -19.64 0.62
CA HIS A 356 13.33 -20.37 -0.59
C HIS A 356 14.05 -19.85 -1.84
N ASP A 357 14.20 -18.54 -1.99
CA ASP A 357 14.95 -17.93 -3.10
C ASP A 357 16.42 -18.35 -3.07
N VAL A 358 17.07 -18.30 -1.90
CA VAL A 358 18.46 -18.73 -1.71
C VAL A 358 18.61 -20.21 -2.00
N ALA A 359 17.69 -21.06 -1.50
CA ALA A 359 17.73 -22.49 -1.76
C ALA A 359 17.55 -22.82 -3.24
N GLN A 360 16.66 -22.14 -3.93
CA GLN A 360 16.45 -22.29 -5.37
C GLN A 360 17.69 -21.87 -6.16
N ASP A 361 18.30 -20.74 -5.81
CA ASP A 361 19.50 -20.23 -6.46
C ASP A 361 20.70 -21.19 -6.26
N LEU A 362 20.89 -21.69 -5.05
CA LEU A 362 21.90 -22.71 -4.73
C LEU A 362 21.69 -24.00 -5.54
N TYR A 363 20.42 -24.48 -5.59
CA TYR A 363 20.08 -25.70 -6.32
C TYR A 363 20.36 -25.57 -7.83
N VAL A 364 19.93 -24.47 -8.44
CA VAL A 364 20.19 -24.21 -9.87
C VAL A 364 21.67 -24.13 -10.20
N HIS A 365 22.50 -23.69 -9.26
CA HIS A 365 23.95 -23.63 -9.43
C HIS A 365 24.68 -24.89 -8.98
N GLY A 366 23.97 -26.01 -8.72
CA GLY A 366 24.56 -27.33 -8.50
C GLY A 366 25.03 -27.59 -7.07
N ALA A 367 24.56 -26.87 -6.09
CA ALA A 367 24.77 -27.20 -4.69
C ALA A 367 23.80 -28.31 -4.22
N ASN A 368 24.25 -29.13 -3.25
CA ASN A 368 23.39 -30.07 -2.53
C ASN A 368 22.70 -29.34 -1.39
N VAL A 369 21.42 -28.96 -1.58
CA VAL A 369 20.71 -28.08 -0.67
C VAL A 369 19.76 -28.83 0.25
N LYS A 370 19.79 -28.51 1.55
CA LYS A 370 18.82 -28.94 2.54
C LYS A 370 18.23 -27.69 3.21
N ILE A 371 16.92 -27.70 3.44
CA ILE A 371 16.22 -26.63 4.18
C ILE A 371 15.79 -27.17 5.53
N VAL A 372 16.03 -26.41 6.60
CA VAL A 372 15.55 -26.71 7.95
C VAL A 372 14.52 -25.68 8.38
N GLN A 373 13.35 -26.14 8.78
CA GLN A 373 12.29 -25.31 9.31
C GLN A 373 12.01 -25.63 10.78
N ARG A 374 11.77 -24.60 11.58
CA ARG A 374 11.44 -24.73 13.00
C ARG A 374 9.98 -25.17 13.21
N SER A 375 9.09 -24.71 12.38
CA SER A 375 7.66 -24.98 12.45
C SER A 375 7.07 -25.11 11.05
N PRO A 376 5.90 -25.75 10.89
CA PRO A 376 5.23 -25.84 9.59
C PRO A 376 5.03 -24.46 8.96
N SER A 377 5.28 -24.37 7.66
CA SER A 377 5.03 -23.20 6.83
C SER A 377 4.22 -23.62 5.62
N MET A 378 3.30 -22.78 5.20
CA MET A 378 2.62 -22.98 3.92
C MET A 378 3.56 -22.53 2.81
N VAL A 379 3.83 -23.43 1.88
CA VAL A 379 4.61 -23.16 0.67
C VAL A 379 3.68 -23.35 -0.52
N VAL A 380 3.57 -22.35 -1.36
CA VAL A 380 2.71 -22.38 -2.54
C VAL A 380 3.53 -22.02 -3.78
N ASN A 381 3.09 -22.46 -4.95
CA ASN A 381 3.69 -22.05 -6.21
C ASN A 381 3.50 -20.55 -6.41
N VAL A 382 4.48 -19.88 -7.01
CA VAL A 382 4.37 -18.47 -7.38
C VAL A 382 3.18 -18.28 -8.32
N GLU A 383 3.02 -19.17 -9.28
CA GLU A 383 1.85 -19.22 -10.18
C GLU A 383 1.18 -20.59 -10.12
N PRO A 384 -0.16 -20.61 -10.05
CA PRO A 384 -1.08 -19.47 -9.92
C PRO A 384 -1.26 -18.98 -8.47
N SER A 385 -0.89 -19.78 -7.47
CA SER A 385 -1.41 -19.68 -6.09
C SER A 385 -1.04 -18.36 -5.41
N ALA A 386 0.23 -17.92 -5.50
CA ALA A 386 0.65 -16.65 -4.90
C ALA A 386 0.10 -15.42 -5.64
N GLN A 387 -0.40 -15.60 -6.86
CA GLN A 387 -0.99 -14.50 -7.66
C GLN A 387 -2.50 -14.38 -7.49
N LEU A 388 -3.18 -15.35 -6.87
CA LEU A 388 -4.63 -15.30 -6.67
C LEU A 388 -5.14 -14.00 -6.03
N PRO A 389 -4.48 -13.42 -5.01
CA PRO A 389 -4.90 -12.14 -4.42
C PRO A 389 -4.87 -10.96 -5.39
N TYR A 390 -4.11 -11.08 -6.48
CA TYR A 390 -3.89 -10.03 -7.47
C TYR A 390 -4.71 -10.21 -8.76
N GLN A 391 -5.53 -11.26 -8.87
CA GLN A 391 -6.35 -11.52 -10.06
C GLN A 391 -7.27 -10.34 -10.41
N LEU A 392 -7.72 -9.58 -9.41
CA LEU A 392 -8.50 -8.37 -9.58
C LEU A 392 -7.90 -7.40 -10.62
N TYR A 393 -6.57 -7.27 -10.64
CA TYR A 393 -5.88 -6.36 -11.56
C TYR A 393 -5.94 -6.80 -13.03
N SER A 394 -6.44 -8.01 -13.28
CA SER A 394 -6.69 -8.55 -14.64
C SER A 394 -8.18 -8.58 -15.01
N GLU A 395 -9.07 -8.07 -14.14
CA GLU A 395 -10.54 -8.12 -14.37
C GLU A 395 -11.08 -6.94 -15.20
N GLY A 396 -10.22 -5.98 -15.56
CA GLY A 396 -10.58 -4.85 -16.44
C GLY A 396 -10.58 -3.46 -15.82
N PRO A 397 -10.83 -3.25 -14.50
CA PRO A 397 -10.68 -1.93 -13.91
C PRO A 397 -9.24 -1.39 -14.05
N ASN A 398 -9.11 -0.06 -14.06
CA ASN A 398 -7.78 0.56 -14.01
C ASN A 398 -7.09 0.32 -12.66
N THR A 399 -5.79 0.57 -12.59
CA THR A 399 -4.98 0.30 -11.39
C THR A 399 -5.48 1.02 -10.15
N ASP A 400 -5.87 2.29 -10.27
CA ASP A 400 -6.36 3.08 -9.12
C ASP A 400 -7.67 2.52 -8.55
N ASP A 401 -8.55 2.01 -9.42
CA ASP A 401 -9.77 1.33 -9.01
C ASP A 401 -9.48 -0.02 -8.37
N CYS A 402 -8.54 -0.78 -8.94
CA CYS A 402 -8.07 -2.05 -8.38
C CYS A 402 -7.47 -1.86 -6.99
N ASP A 403 -6.67 -0.83 -6.77
CA ASP A 403 -6.10 -0.48 -5.48
C ASP A 403 -7.20 -0.20 -4.44
N LEU A 404 -8.19 0.61 -4.80
CA LEU A 404 -9.31 0.93 -3.92
C LEU A 404 -10.15 -0.30 -3.58
N ILE A 405 -10.43 -1.15 -4.57
CA ILE A 405 -11.17 -2.41 -4.40
C ILE A 405 -10.36 -3.39 -3.52
N THR A 406 -9.04 -3.49 -3.74
CA THR A 406 -8.16 -4.36 -2.94
C THR A 406 -8.14 -3.94 -1.48
N ILE A 407 -7.94 -2.67 -1.17
CA ILE A 407 -7.92 -2.19 0.21
C ILE A 407 -9.28 -2.27 0.89
N SER A 408 -10.38 -2.40 0.14
CA SER A 408 -11.73 -2.58 0.69
C SER A 408 -11.95 -3.99 1.28
N THR A 409 -11.10 -4.96 0.96
CA THR A 409 -11.26 -6.33 1.43
C THR A 409 -10.75 -6.45 2.86
N PRO A 410 -11.59 -6.85 3.83
CA PRO A 410 -11.16 -7.13 5.20
C PRO A 410 -10.09 -8.21 5.24
N LEU A 411 -9.10 -8.07 6.13
CA LEU A 411 -7.98 -9.02 6.24
C LEU A 411 -8.47 -10.46 6.48
N GLN A 412 -9.52 -10.64 7.27
CA GLN A 412 -10.11 -11.94 7.55
C GLN A 412 -10.60 -12.64 6.26
N LEU A 413 -11.21 -11.87 5.35
CA LEU A 413 -11.66 -12.38 4.06
C LEU A 413 -10.49 -12.65 3.10
N SER A 414 -9.44 -11.84 3.15
CA SER A 414 -8.23 -12.05 2.36
C SER A 414 -7.52 -13.35 2.75
N LEU A 415 -7.46 -13.67 4.04
CA LEU A 415 -6.83 -14.90 4.53
C LEU A 415 -7.60 -16.17 4.14
N ILE A 416 -8.92 -16.13 4.00
CA ILE A 416 -9.73 -17.25 3.53
C ILE A 416 -9.35 -17.64 2.09
N HIS A 417 -9.07 -16.66 1.24
CA HIS A 417 -8.62 -16.92 -0.14
C HIS A 417 -7.25 -17.61 -0.21
N ILE A 418 -6.38 -17.37 0.78
CA ILE A 418 -5.04 -17.97 0.84
C ILE A 418 -5.08 -19.37 1.45
N SER A 419 -5.98 -19.60 2.41
CA SER A 419 -6.06 -20.84 3.19
C SER A 419 -7.02 -21.91 2.63
N GLU A 420 -7.94 -21.54 1.75
CA GLU A 420 -8.80 -22.47 1.01
C GLU A 420 -8.53 -22.35 -0.49
N PRO A 421 -7.50 -23.05 -1.03
CA PRO A 421 -7.44 -23.27 -2.46
C PRO A 421 -8.74 -24.02 -2.83
N THR A 422 -9.45 -23.45 -3.75
CA THR A 422 -10.78 -23.88 -4.23
C THR A 422 -10.92 -25.40 -4.24
N ARG A 423 -11.89 -25.93 -3.48
CA ARG A 423 -12.36 -27.33 -3.53
C ARG A 423 -12.88 -27.78 -4.92
N HIS A 424 -12.63 -26.99 -5.95
CA HIS A 424 -13.14 -27.26 -7.30
C HIS A 424 -12.16 -28.03 -8.20
N ASP A 425 -10.93 -28.30 -7.77
CA ASP A 425 -9.95 -29.08 -8.54
C ASP A 425 -9.71 -30.50 -7.99
N GLN A 426 -10.73 -31.08 -7.32
CA GLN A 426 -10.69 -32.50 -6.95
C GLN A 426 -11.66 -33.30 -7.74
#